data_0382f9028635ef72eb89da1881ed9f09
#
_entry.id   0382f9028635ef72eb89da1881ed9f09
#
_cell.length_a   1.000
_cell.length_b   1.000
_cell.length_c   1.000
_cell.angle_alpha   90.00
_cell.angle_beta   90.00
_cell.angle_gamma   90.00
#
_symmetry.space_group_name_H-M   'P 1'
#
loop_
_entity.id
_entity.type
_entity.pdbx_description
1 polymer ?
#
loop_
_entity_poly.entity_id
_entity_poly.type
_entity_poly.pdbx_seq_one_letter_code
_entity_poly.pdbx_strand_id
1 'polypeptide(L)'
;MELHLRRERKKDVQNLVLTRIDDRLIHGQVMTAWIKNRKANQVVIIDDDVANDEYMIDVLEMAIPEEIAIGIFTKEDGVLFFSQGLDEPTILLVKGPEALNYLVDHGIAIDEVDVGGMGARNDRSVLYKNISTSAQENEEFNQLLEKNVNVFIQVMPQ
;
A
#
# COMPACT_ATOMS: atom_id res chain seq x y z
N MET A 1 -1.79 -29.72 7.12
CA MET A 1 -2.66 -28.54 7.24
C MET A 1 -1.90 -27.26 7.39
N GLU A 2 -1.04 -27.13 8.37
CA GLU A 2 -0.23 -25.91 8.56
C GLU A 2 0.66 -25.58 7.37
N LEU A 3 1.28 -26.59 6.75
CA LEU A 3 2.11 -26.39 5.56
C LEU A 3 1.30 -25.87 4.38
N HIS A 4 0.07 -26.32 4.23
CA HIS A 4 -0.82 -25.86 3.17
C HIS A 4 -1.20 -24.38 3.36
N LEU A 5 -1.57 -24.00 4.58
CA LEU A 5 -1.89 -22.60 4.91
C LEU A 5 -0.69 -21.68 4.72
N ARG A 6 0.52 -22.13 5.08
CA ARG A 6 1.74 -21.36 4.87
C ARG A 6 2.06 -21.17 3.37
N ARG A 7 1.80 -22.18 2.55
CA ARG A 7 1.98 -22.06 1.10
C ARG A 7 1.03 -21.05 0.48
N GLU A 8 -0.23 -21.05 0.90
CA GLU A 8 -1.20 -20.06 0.45
C GLU A 8 -0.78 -18.65 0.82
N ARG A 9 -0.33 -18.41 2.07
CA ARG A 9 0.19 -17.13 2.50
C ARG A 9 1.39 -16.69 1.65
N LYS A 10 2.33 -17.59 1.38
CA LYS A 10 3.49 -17.27 0.55
C LYS A 10 3.10 -16.93 -0.89
N LYS A 11 2.09 -17.60 -1.42
CA LYS A 11 1.60 -17.32 -2.77
C LYS A 11 1.03 -15.90 -2.85
N ASP A 12 0.24 -15.50 -1.88
CA ASP A 12 -0.32 -14.14 -1.82
C ASP A 12 0.81 -13.10 -1.69
N VAL A 13 1.77 -13.35 -0.79
CA VAL A 13 2.93 -12.49 -0.59
C VAL A 13 3.82 -12.40 -1.84
N GLN A 14 3.97 -13.49 -2.60
CA GLN A 14 4.78 -13.48 -3.82
C GLN A 14 4.27 -12.49 -4.86
N ASN A 15 2.96 -12.38 -5.00
CA ASN A 15 2.35 -11.47 -5.95
C ASN A 15 2.14 -10.06 -5.41
N LEU A 16 2.25 -9.86 -4.12
CA LEU A 16 2.30 -8.53 -3.52
C LEU A 16 3.77 -8.11 -3.44
N VAL A 17 4.25 -7.44 -4.49
CA VAL A 17 5.68 -7.14 -4.67
C VAL A 17 6.14 -5.89 -3.96
N LEU A 18 5.22 -5.01 -3.57
CA LEU A 18 5.51 -3.81 -2.78
C LEU A 18 4.23 -3.37 -2.10
N THR A 19 4.33 -3.05 -0.81
CA THR A 19 3.31 -2.32 -0.07
C THR A 19 3.92 -1.00 0.35
N ARG A 20 3.32 0.12 -0.05
CA ARG A 20 3.91 1.43 0.14
C ARG A 20 2.88 2.43 0.66
N ILE A 21 3.30 3.19 1.66
CA ILE A 21 2.56 4.35 2.14
C ILE A 21 3.14 5.59 1.47
N ASP A 22 2.29 6.31 0.75
CA ASP A 22 2.62 7.63 0.20
C ASP A 22 1.32 8.40 0.03
N ASP A 23 1.15 9.48 0.80
CA ASP A 23 -0.10 10.23 0.79
C ASP A 23 -0.35 11.00 -0.51
N ARG A 24 0.61 11.03 -1.41
CA ARG A 24 0.44 11.55 -2.76
C ARG A 24 -0.03 10.47 -3.75
N LEU A 25 0.01 9.19 -3.34
CA LEU A 25 -0.35 8.02 -4.15
C LEU A 25 0.51 7.93 -5.42
N ILE A 26 -0.10 7.98 -6.61
CA ILE A 26 0.65 7.92 -7.86
C ILE A 26 1.11 9.34 -8.21
N HIS A 27 2.42 9.55 -8.18
CA HIS A 27 2.98 10.86 -8.52
C HIS A 27 4.34 10.70 -9.18
N GLY A 28 4.55 11.46 -10.24
CA GLY A 28 5.82 11.62 -10.92
C GLY A 28 6.53 10.31 -11.25
N GLN A 29 7.84 10.38 -11.32
CA GLN A 29 8.67 9.24 -11.72
C GLN A 29 8.91 8.23 -10.60
N VAL A 30 8.55 8.56 -9.37
CA VAL A 30 8.74 7.66 -8.23
C VAL A 30 7.99 6.35 -8.45
N MET A 31 6.72 6.44 -8.83
CA MET A 31 5.91 5.25 -9.06
C MET A 31 6.41 4.46 -10.27
N THR A 32 6.78 5.14 -11.35
CA THR A 32 7.35 4.47 -12.53
C THR A 32 8.62 3.69 -12.17
N ALA A 33 9.49 4.27 -11.34
CA ALA A 33 10.70 3.61 -10.89
C ALA A 33 10.40 2.35 -10.07
N TRP A 34 9.42 2.43 -9.17
CA TRP A 34 9.03 1.27 -8.37
C TRP A 34 8.38 0.17 -9.21
N ILE A 35 7.51 0.54 -10.17
CA ILE A 35 6.88 -0.42 -11.08
C ILE A 35 7.96 -1.21 -11.84
N LYS A 36 8.95 -0.51 -12.38
CA LYS A 36 10.05 -1.16 -13.09
C LYS A 36 10.89 -2.03 -12.19
N ASN A 37 11.30 -1.52 -11.03
CA ASN A 37 12.15 -2.24 -10.08
C ASN A 37 11.50 -3.54 -9.62
N ARG A 38 10.21 -3.51 -9.32
CA ARG A 38 9.45 -4.66 -8.82
C ARG A 38 8.80 -5.48 -9.91
N LYS A 39 8.90 -5.05 -11.17
CA LYS A 39 8.28 -5.72 -12.33
C LYS A 39 6.78 -5.92 -12.11
N ALA A 40 6.13 -4.89 -11.59
CA ALA A 40 4.71 -4.94 -11.32
C ALA A 40 3.88 -4.81 -12.60
N ASN A 41 2.77 -5.51 -12.67
CA ASN A 41 1.80 -5.44 -13.76
C ASN A 41 0.56 -4.66 -13.37
N GLN A 42 0.34 -4.46 -12.06
CA GLN A 42 -0.80 -3.69 -11.59
C GLN A 42 -0.48 -2.93 -10.32
N VAL A 43 -1.21 -1.85 -10.11
CA VAL A 43 -1.19 -1.05 -8.90
C VAL A 43 -2.58 -1.04 -8.30
N VAL A 44 -2.69 -1.31 -7.03
CA VAL A 44 -3.94 -1.26 -6.28
C VAL A 44 -3.83 -0.16 -5.24
N ILE A 45 -4.81 0.74 -5.23
CA ILE A 45 -4.93 1.81 -4.25
C ILE A 45 -6.12 1.47 -3.34
N ILE A 46 -5.90 1.52 -2.04
CA ILE A 46 -6.97 1.33 -1.06
C ILE A 46 -7.12 2.60 -0.24
N ASP A 47 -8.22 3.29 -0.47
CA ASP A 47 -8.57 4.53 0.23
C ASP A 47 -10.06 4.83 0.01
N ASP A 48 -10.83 4.90 1.10
CA ASP A 48 -12.27 5.07 1.01
C ASP A 48 -12.69 6.36 0.31
N ASP A 49 -12.02 7.46 0.60
CA ASP A 49 -12.34 8.76 0.01
C ASP A 49 -12.03 8.78 -1.49
N VAL A 50 -10.88 8.27 -1.88
CA VAL A 50 -10.47 8.21 -3.28
C VAL A 50 -11.39 7.29 -4.08
N ALA A 51 -11.75 6.14 -3.52
CA ALA A 51 -12.62 5.17 -4.19
C ALA A 51 -14.02 5.73 -4.48
N ASN A 52 -14.43 6.74 -3.74
CA ASN A 52 -15.73 7.41 -3.90
C ASN A 52 -15.62 8.77 -4.63
N ASP A 53 -14.47 9.09 -5.19
CA ASP A 53 -14.20 10.36 -5.86
C ASP A 53 -13.84 10.10 -7.32
N GLU A 54 -14.82 10.22 -8.21
CA GLU A 54 -14.65 9.94 -9.64
C GLU A 54 -13.57 10.82 -10.29
N TYR A 55 -13.44 12.06 -9.85
CA TYR A 55 -12.41 12.96 -10.35
C TYR A 55 -11.00 12.45 -10.01
N MET A 56 -10.80 12.06 -8.75
CA MET A 56 -9.50 11.52 -8.32
C MET A 56 -9.19 10.20 -9.01
N ILE A 57 -10.17 9.34 -9.21
CA ILE A 57 -9.99 8.08 -9.95
C ILE A 57 -9.47 8.39 -11.35
N ASP A 58 -10.09 9.32 -12.07
CA ASP A 58 -9.67 9.70 -13.42
C ASP A 58 -8.24 10.25 -13.42
N VAL A 59 -7.90 11.11 -12.46
CA VAL A 59 -6.56 11.68 -12.34
C VAL A 59 -5.51 10.57 -12.12
N LEU A 60 -5.79 9.61 -11.25
CA LEU A 60 -4.87 8.52 -10.95
C LEU A 60 -4.72 7.56 -12.13
N GLU A 61 -5.81 7.24 -12.81
CA GLU A 61 -5.77 6.40 -14.00
C GLU A 61 -4.94 7.02 -15.11
N MET A 62 -4.99 8.35 -15.26
CA MET A 62 -4.18 9.06 -16.25
C MET A 62 -2.72 9.15 -15.85
N ALA A 63 -2.41 9.06 -14.57
CA ALA A 63 -1.04 9.21 -14.07
C ALA A 63 -0.21 7.92 -14.18
N ILE A 64 -0.84 6.79 -14.39
CA ILE A 64 -0.16 5.50 -14.45
C ILE A 64 0.12 5.12 -15.92
N PRO A 65 1.23 4.42 -16.23
CA PRO A 65 1.48 3.94 -17.60
C PRO A 65 0.34 3.07 -18.13
N GLU A 66 0.02 3.23 -19.41
CA GLU A 66 -1.11 2.52 -20.05
C GLU A 66 -1.07 1.00 -19.89
N GLU A 67 0.12 0.41 -19.92
CA GLU A 67 0.29 -1.04 -19.83
C GLU A 67 0.09 -1.59 -18.42
N ILE A 68 -0.03 -0.71 -17.43
CA ILE A 68 -0.19 -1.13 -16.04
C ILE A 68 -1.67 -1.05 -15.66
N ALA A 69 -2.22 -2.14 -15.17
CA ALA A 69 -3.57 -2.16 -14.64
C ALA A 69 -3.64 -1.40 -13.32
N ILE A 70 -4.77 -0.74 -13.07
CA ILE A 70 -4.99 -0.01 -11.83
C ILE A 70 -6.34 -0.41 -11.23
N GLY A 71 -6.37 -0.66 -9.94
CA GLY A 71 -7.59 -0.87 -9.17
C GLY A 71 -7.64 0.10 -8.01
N ILE A 72 -8.80 0.69 -7.78
CA ILE A 72 -9.00 1.64 -6.68
C ILE A 72 -10.19 1.15 -5.86
N PHE A 73 -9.96 0.83 -4.61
CA PHE A 73 -10.94 0.18 -3.76
C PHE A 73 -11.11 0.89 -2.42
N THR A 74 -12.31 0.77 -1.85
CA THR A 74 -12.50 1.02 -0.43
C THR A 74 -11.77 -0.05 0.37
N LYS A 75 -11.56 0.17 1.65
CA LYS A 75 -10.95 -0.84 2.54
C LYS A 75 -11.74 -2.15 2.51
N GLU A 76 -13.06 -2.05 2.54
CA GLU A 76 -13.94 -3.21 2.51
C GLU A 76 -13.81 -4.00 1.21
N ASP A 77 -13.87 -3.33 0.07
CA ASP A 77 -13.70 -3.96 -1.23
C ASP A 77 -12.28 -4.45 -1.46
N GLY A 78 -11.29 -3.77 -0.88
CA GLY A 78 -9.90 -4.19 -0.92
C GLY A 78 -9.68 -5.54 -0.24
N VAL A 79 -10.32 -5.78 0.89
CA VAL A 79 -10.27 -7.09 1.56
C VAL A 79 -10.80 -8.18 0.62
N LEU A 80 -11.93 -7.93 -0.03
CA LEU A 80 -12.51 -8.89 -0.98
C LEU A 80 -11.57 -9.16 -2.15
N PHE A 81 -10.96 -8.10 -2.68
CA PHE A 81 -10.03 -8.22 -3.80
C PHE A 81 -8.81 -9.09 -3.42
N PHE A 82 -8.15 -8.75 -2.31
CA PHE A 82 -6.96 -9.50 -1.88
C PHE A 82 -7.28 -10.91 -1.39
N SER A 83 -8.47 -11.14 -0.87
CA SER A 83 -8.89 -12.47 -0.40
C SER A 83 -9.00 -13.49 -1.53
N GLN A 84 -9.17 -13.04 -2.76
CA GLN A 84 -9.21 -13.91 -3.93
C GLN A 84 -7.82 -14.34 -4.40
N GLY A 85 -6.77 -13.80 -3.80
CA GLY A 85 -5.40 -13.98 -4.25
C GLY A 85 -5.04 -13.02 -5.38
N LEU A 86 -3.76 -12.85 -5.61
CA LEU A 86 -3.24 -11.97 -6.66
C LEU A 86 -2.69 -12.80 -7.81
N ASP A 87 -3.25 -12.64 -9.00
CA ASP A 87 -2.80 -13.34 -10.19
C ASP A 87 -1.59 -12.67 -10.84
N GLU A 88 -1.37 -11.40 -10.55
CA GLU A 88 -0.31 -10.60 -11.17
C GLU A 88 0.54 -9.92 -10.11
N PRO A 89 1.83 -9.65 -10.40
CA PRO A 89 2.67 -8.86 -9.51
C PRO A 89 2.05 -7.48 -9.27
N THR A 90 1.77 -7.18 -8.02
CA THR A 90 0.93 -6.05 -7.60
C THR A 90 1.67 -5.15 -6.61
N ILE A 91 1.59 -3.84 -6.84
CA ILE A 91 1.97 -2.82 -5.86
C ILE A 91 0.71 -2.34 -5.15
N LEU A 92 0.72 -2.36 -3.83
CA LEU A 92 -0.33 -1.78 -3.00
C LEU A 92 0.10 -0.40 -2.52
N LEU A 93 -0.72 0.61 -2.80
CA LEU A 93 -0.52 1.98 -2.35
C LEU A 93 -1.64 2.40 -1.41
N VAL A 94 -1.26 3.00 -0.29
CA VAL A 94 -2.18 3.57 0.68
C VAL A 94 -1.64 4.92 1.15
N LYS A 95 -2.50 5.76 1.71
CA LYS A 95 -2.10 7.08 2.21
C LYS A 95 -1.50 7.04 3.62
N GLY A 96 -1.82 6.02 4.39
CA GLY A 96 -1.36 5.91 5.77
C GLY A 96 -1.52 4.50 6.33
N PRO A 97 -1.12 4.30 7.59
CA PRO A 97 -1.11 2.96 8.19
C PRO A 97 -2.50 2.39 8.54
N GLU A 98 -3.54 3.23 8.62
CA GLU A 98 -4.88 2.78 8.98
C GLU A 98 -5.41 1.70 8.03
N ALA A 99 -5.30 1.93 6.73
CA ALA A 99 -5.78 0.98 5.73
C ALA A 99 -5.06 -0.36 5.83
N LEU A 100 -3.76 -0.34 6.11
CA LEU A 100 -2.98 -1.57 6.26
C LEU A 100 -3.38 -2.37 7.49
N ASN A 101 -3.61 -1.69 8.62
CA ASN A 101 -4.14 -2.37 9.81
C ASN A 101 -5.48 -3.03 9.52
N TYR A 102 -6.35 -2.33 8.80
CA TYR A 102 -7.64 -2.88 8.41
C TYR A 102 -7.47 -4.18 7.60
N LEU A 103 -6.60 -4.15 6.60
CA LEU A 103 -6.34 -5.32 5.75
C LEU A 103 -5.78 -6.49 6.57
N VAL A 104 -4.78 -6.23 7.41
CA VAL A 104 -4.15 -7.27 8.24
C VAL A 104 -5.16 -7.86 9.22
N ASP A 105 -5.97 -7.02 9.84
CA ASP A 105 -7.00 -7.46 10.78
C ASP A 105 -8.08 -8.31 10.10
N HIS A 106 -8.24 -8.16 8.79
CA HIS A 106 -9.19 -8.96 7.99
C HIS A 106 -8.52 -10.11 7.24
N GLY A 107 -7.32 -10.51 7.67
CA GLY A 107 -6.69 -11.74 7.20
C GLY A 107 -5.79 -11.61 5.97
N ILE A 108 -5.53 -10.38 5.51
CA ILE A 108 -4.62 -10.17 4.38
C ILE A 108 -3.17 -10.23 4.87
N ALA A 109 -2.37 -11.10 4.27
CA ALA A 109 -0.98 -11.28 4.65
C ALA A 109 -0.11 -10.16 4.07
N ILE A 110 0.34 -9.25 4.93
CA ILE A 110 1.27 -8.17 4.58
C ILE A 110 2.49 -8.33 5.49
N ASP A 111 3.65 -8.59 4.90
CA ASP A 111 4.87 -8.83 5.66
C ASP A 111 5.66 -7.57 5.95
N GLU A 112 5.61 -6.61 5.03
CA GLU A 112 6.39 -5.38 5.15
C GLU A 112 5.70 -4.21 4.49
N VAL A 113 6.07 -3.01 4.90
CA VAL A 113 5.60 -1.78 4.29
C VAL A 113 6.73 -0.77 4.19
N ASP A 114 6.83 -0.15 3.01
CA ASP A 114 7.71 0.98 2.74
C ASP A 114 6.95 2.28 2.99
N VAL A 115 7.46 3.10 3.91
CA VAL A 115 6.92 4.45 4.12
C VAL A 115 7.69 5.40 3.21
N GLY A 116 7.08 5.75 2.09
CA GLY A 116 7.72 6.57 1.05
C GLY A 116 7.47 8.06 1.18
N GLY A 117 6.32 8.45 1.72
CA GLY A 117 6.00 9.86 1.88
C GLY A 117 4.77 10.09 2.75
N MET A 118 4.91 10.94 3.76
CA MET A 118 3.81 11.43 4.57
C MET A 118 4.08 12.91 4.85
N GLY A 119 3.35 13.76 4.17
CA GLY A 119 3.57 15.20 4.16
C GLY A 119 3.15 15.89 5.46
N ALA A 120 3.60 17.13 5.63
CA ALA A 120 3.25 17.94 6.79
C ALA A 120 1.74 18.24 6.80
N ARG A 121 1.16 18.19 7.99
CA ARG A 121 -0.22 18.60 8.28
C ARG A 121 -0.25 19.20 9.68
N ASN A 122 -1.34 19.89 10.01
CA ASN A 122 -1.49 20.53 11.33
C ASN A 122 -1.41 19.54 12.49
N ASP A 123 -1.87 18.29 12.28
CA ASP A 123 -1.87 17.23 13.28
C ASP A 123 -0.60 16.37 13.28
N ARG A 124 0.36 16.67 12.40
CA ARG A 124 1.58 15.88 12.21
C ARG A 124 2.82 16.62 12.66
N SER A 125 3.78 15.87 13.19
CA SER A 125 5.14 16.33 13.50
C SER A 125 6.14 15.51 12.71
N VAL A 126 7.29 16.09 12.39
CA VAL A 126 8.34 15.39 11.64
C VAL A 126 8.83 14.19 12.44
N LEU A 127 8.77 13.02 11.84
CA LEU A 127 9.32 11.79 12.39
C LEU A 127 10.72 11.52 11.83
N TYR A 128 10.86 11.63 10.52
CA TYR A 128 12.12 11.39 9.83
C TYR A 128 12.07 12.00 8.43
N LYS A 129 12.99 12.89 8.12
CA LYS A 129 13.11 13.54 6.80
C LYS A 129 11.74 14.04 6.27
N ASN A 130 11.25 13.46 5.18
CA ASN A 130 9.99 13.81 4.54
C ASN A 130 8.78 13.07 5.12
N ILE A 131 8.97 12.38 6.25
CA ILE A 131 7.89 11.63 6.90
C ILE A 131 7.45 12.39 8.15
N SER A 132 6.22 12.85 8.13
CA SER A 132 5.56 13.47 9.28
C SER A 132 4.38 12.62 9.69
N THR A 133 4.16 12.45 10.98
CA THR A 133 3.10 11.60 11.52
C THR A 133 2.35 12.28 12.65
N SER A 134 1.07 11.93 12.79
CA SER A 134 0.27 12.28 13.94
C SER A 134 0.47 11.26 15.06
N ALA A 135 0.01 11.59 16.28
CA ALA A 135 0.01 10.65 17.39
C ALA A 135 -0.80 9.39 17.06
N GLN A 136 -1.94 9.56 16.39
CA GLN A 136 -2.78 8.45 15.95
C GLN A 136 -2.05 7.55 14.96
N GLU A 137 -1.37 8.13 13.98
CA GLU A 137 -0.62 7.37 12.99
C GLU A 137 0.56 6.63 13.62
N ASN A 138 1.24 7.23 14.59
CA ASN A 138 2.31 6.55 15.34
C ASN A 138 1.79 5.30 16.04
N GLU A 139 0.61 5.39 16.65
CA GLU A 139 -0.01 4.24 17.28
C GLU A 139 -0.38 3.17 16.25
N GLU A 140 -0.88 3.58 15.10
CA GLU A 140 -1.21 2.65 14.01
C GLU A 140 0.04 1.95 13.47
N PHE A 141 1.17 2.64 13.37
CA PHE A 141 2.44 2.02 13.03
C PHE A 141 2.87 0.99 14.10
N ASN A 142 2.72 1.34 15.36
CA ASN A 142 3.03 0.40 16.46
C ASN A 142 2.16 -0.87 16.37
N GLN A 143 0.89 -0.72 16.02
CA GLN A 143 0.00 -1.85 15.80
C GLN A 143 0.49 -2.75 14.66
N LEU A 144 0.98 -2.17 13.56
CA LEU A 144 1.56 -2.95 12.48
C LEU A 144 2.79 -3.73 12.95
N LEU A 145 3.68 -3.10 13.71
CA LEU A 145 4.86 -3.75 14.27
C LEU A 145 4.46 -4.91 15.20
N GLU A 146 3.45 -4.73 16.03
CA GLU A 146 2.93 -5.78 16.92
C GLU A 146 2.36 -6.98 16.15
N LYS A 147 1.89 -6.75 14.94
CA LYS A 147 1.38 -7.79 14.03
C LYS A 147 2.47 -8.39 13.16
N ASN A 148 3.73 -8.11 13.46
CA ASN A 148 4.91 -8.60 12.74
C ASN A 148 5.02 -8.08 11.30
N VAL A 149 4.48 -6.90 11.03
CA VAL A 149 4.70 -6.19 9.78
C VAL A 149 5.98 -5.37 9.92
N ASN A 150 6.96 -5.63 9.06
CA ASN A 150 8.20 -4.86 9.05
C ASN A 150 7.94 -3.49 8.40
N VAL A 151 8.35 -2.41 9.07
CA VAL A 151 8.15 -1.04 8.59
C VAL A 151 9.52 -0.42 8.31
N PHE A 152 9.72 0.06 7.09
CA PHE A 152 10.96 0.73 6.71
C PHE A 152 10.67 1.97 5.86
N ILE A 153 11.68 2.81 5.66
CA ILE A 153 11.55 4.08 4.93
C ILE A 153 12.46 4.04 3.70
N GLN A 154 11.88 4.16 2.52
CA GLN A 154 12.64 4.19 1.28
C GLN A 154 11.87 4.99 0.23
N VAL A 155 12.45 6.09 -0.25
CA VAL A 155 11.78 6.96 -1.24
C VAL A 155 11.87 6.35 -2.63
N MET A 156 13.06 5.96 -3.06
CA MET A 156 13.34 5.42 -4.39
C MET A 156 13.90 4.02 -4.29
N PRO A 157 13.65 3.16 -5.28
CA PRO A 157 14.30 1.85 -5.32
C PRO A 157 15.80 2.01 -5.57
N GLN A 158 16.57 1.05 -5.05
CA GLN A 158 18.02 0.99 -5.27
C GLN A 158 18.39 0.04 -6.39
#